data_5c80d2b070f812d653aed07d04a2fa28
#
_entry.id   5c80d2b070f812d653aed07d04a2fa28
#
_cell.length_a   1.000
_cell.length_b   1.000
_cell.length_c   1.000
_cell.angle_alpha   90.00
_cell.angle_beta   90.00
_cell.angle_gamma   90.00
#
_symmetry.space_group_name_H-M   'P 1'
#
loop_
_entity.id
_entity.type
_entity.pdbx_description
1 polymer ?
#
loop_
_entity_poly.entity_id
_entity_poly.type
_entity_poly.pdbx_seq_one_letter_code
_entity_poly.pdbx_strand_id
1 'polypeptide(L)'
;MKPFYITTAIDYANGSPHLGHAYEKVLTDVIARFRRQLGDKVHFLTGTDEHGQKVQASARARGIAPQAFVDAVSQEFRDLLPRLDVRPDDFIRTTELRHQRVVRELLQRLYDQGEIYRAEYRGFYSTRQEQFLQEKDRNPDGTWPELFGEVTEITEANYFFRLRKHQDWLVSFLQSHEGYVFPAFRQSQVLEFLKEPLNDLCISRPRERLEWGIPLPFDDQYVTYVWFDALVNYYSAVVDRPGIWPADYHVIGKDILVPPHAVYWLIMLHAAGIELPRGIIAHGWWLQRGAKMSKSTGNALNPLDLVDQFGADAFRYFLMREMNVGQDSDFTPEQFLVRYNSELANNLGNLVNRTLNMTTRFAGGTVPTAEAAEEPETALRELWAQTGPDVVALGERFQFHTALERTMAFVTATNAYVERRAPWKLGKSADPADQARLRTALATMAEALRLAVAAMQHVIPGTAAKVNAVLGHRPGAVWREELVWGGRLAGNAVAPALVLFPRPEKPAVA
;
A
#
# COMPACT_ATOMS: atom_id res chain seq x y z
N MET A 1 11.27 -18.46 10.61
CA MET A 1 10.50 -17.36 10.02
C MET A 1 10.86 -16.07 10.77
N LYS A 2 11.33 -15.05 10.06
CA LYS A 2 11.66 -13.74 10.65
C LYS A 2 10.36 -12.97 10.87
N PRO A 3 10.15 -12.33 12.04
CA PRO A 3 9.02 -11.42 12.20
C PRO A 3 9.19 -10.23 11.26
N PHE A 4 8.08 -9.75 10.69
CA PHE A 4 8.01 -8.60 9.81
C PHE A 4 6.74 -7.82 10.11
N TYR A 5 6.87 -6.62 10.66
CA TYR A 5 5.75 -5.77 11.01
C TYR A 5 5.66 -4.58 10.04
N ILE A 6 4.52 -4.47 9.37
CA ILE A 6 4.24 -3.41 8.40
C ILE A 6 2.92 -2.73 8.71
N THR A 7 2.86 -1.43 8.53
CA THR A 7 1.66 -0.64 8.81
C THR A 7 1.32 0.29 7.65
N THR A 8 0.05 0.61 7.46
CA THR A 8 -0.35 1.84 6.77
C THR A 8 -0.39 3.00 7.77
N ALA A 9 -0.51 4.24 7.29
CA ALA A 9 -1.13 5.28 8.11
C ALA A 9 -2.55 4.86 8.50
N ILE A 10 -3.02 5.32 9.65
CA ILE A 10 -4.44 5.22 10.01
C ILE A 10 -5.23 6.35 9.35
N ASP A 11 -6.41 6.03 8.82
CA ASP A 11 -7.20 6.96 8.03
C ASP A 11 -7.98 7.92 8.92
N TYR A 12 -7.91 9.23 8.63
CA TYR A 12 -8.64 10.22 9.41
C TYR A 12 -10.16 10.12 9.14
N ALA A 13 -10.92 9.77 10.19
CA ALA A 13 -12.33 9.43 10.11
C ALA A 13 -13.25 10.67 9.95
N ASN A 14 -12.93 11.56 9.01
CA ASN A 14 -13.71 12.77 8.70
C ASN A 14 -14.52 12.66 7.40
N GLY A 15 -14.46 11.54 6.72
CA GLY A 15 -15.19 11.27 5.46
C GLY A 15 -14.87 9.93 4.85
N SER A 16 -15.64 9.54 3.82
CA SER A 16 -15.54 8.24 3.15
C SER A 16 -14.18 8.00 2.47
N PRO A 17 -13.77 6.74 2.27
CA PRO A 17 -12.54 6.38 1.56
C PRO A 17 -12.47 6.95 0.13
N HIS A 18 -11.25 7.19 -0.35
CA HIS A 18 -10.96 7.61 -1.72
C HIS A 18 -9.77 6.83 -2.31
N LEU A 19 -9.42 7.09 -3.58
CA LEU A 19 -8.37 6.38 -4.31
C LEU A 19 -7.01 6.36 -3.58
N GLY A 20 -6.63 7.46 -2.92
CA GLY A 20 -5.37 7.52 -2.15
C GLY A 20 -5.35 6.49 -1.00
N HIS A 21 -6.44 6.38 -0.25
CA HIS A 21 -6.58 5.38 0.81
C HIS A 21 -6.53 3.94 0.23
N ALA A 22 -7.25 3.69 -0.87
CA ALA A 22 -7.23 2.39 -1.54
C ALA A 22 -5.82 2.00 -2.00
N TYR A 23 -5.07 2.95 -2.58
CA TYR A 23 -3.70 2.71 -3.01
C TYR A 23 -2.78 2.33 -1.87
N GLU A 24 -2.77 3.10 -0.77
CA GLU A 24 -1.93 2.82 0.39
C GLU A 24 -2.21 1.42 0.98
N LYS A 25 -3.49 1.06 1.11
CA LYS A 25 -3.90 -0.27 1.60
C LYS A 25 -3.46 -1.38 0.64
N VAL A 26 -3.64 -1.19 -0.67
CA VAL A 26 -3.21 -2.18 -1.69
C VAL A 26 -1.68 -2.31 -1.72
N LEU A 27 -0.93 -1.20 -1.72
CA LEU A 27 0.55 -1.23 -1.71
C LEU A 27 1.06 -2.01 -0.49
N THR A 28 0.53 -1.71 0.69
CA THR A 28 0.95 -2.36 1.94
C THR A 28 0.58 -3.84 1.94
N ASP A 29 -0.60 -4.21 1.45
CA ASP A 29 -1.01 -5.63 1.31
C ASP A 29 -0.13 -6.37 0.31
N VAL A 30 0.26 -5.74 -0.81
CA VAL A 30 1.18 -6.31 -1.79
C VAL A 30 2.54 -6.60 -1.14
N ILE A 31 3.09 -5.66 -0.36
CA ILE A 31 4.34 -5.86 0.39
C ILE A 31 4.15 -6.98 1.42
N ALA A 32 3.06 -6.98 2.18
CA ALA A 32 2.77 -8.00 3.18
C ALA A 32 2.67 -9.40 2.57
N ARG A 33 1.94 -9.56 1.44
CA ARG A 33 1.85 -10.83 0.71
C ARG A 33 3.20 -11.27 0.15
N PHE A 34 3.96 -10.34 -0.44
CA PHE A 34 5.31 -10.61 -0.95
C PHE A 34 6.24 -11.12 0.16
N ARG A 35 6.23 -10.48 1.34
CA ARG A 35 7.03 -10.91 2.49
C ARG A 35 6.59 -12.27 3.04
N ARG A 36 5.27 -12.53 3.12
CA ARG A 36 4.75 -13.87 3.47
C ARG A 36 5.24 -14.94 2.50
N GLN A 37 5.28 -14.66 1.20
CA GLN A 37 5.80 -15.57 0.18
C GLN A 37 7.30 -15.84 0.34
N LEU A 38 8.06 -14.87 0.84
CA LEU A 38 9.48 -15.05 1.19
C LEU A 38 9.68 -15.86 2.49
N GLY A 39 8.61 -16.21 3.19
CA GLY A 39 8.63 -17.00 4.42
C GLY A 39 8.69 -16.19 5.71
N ASP A 40 8.45 -14.87 5.66
CA ASP A 40 8.38 -14.05 6.86
C ASP A 40 7.06 -14.25 7.61
N LYS A 41 7.11 -14.11 8.95
CA LYS A 41 5.92 -14.04 9.79
C LYS A 41 5.43 -12.58 9.82
N VAL A 42 4.56 -12.24 8.87
CA VAL A 42 4.10 -10.86 8.70
C VAL A 42 2.96 -10.54 9.66
N HIS A 43 3.04 -9.35 10.29
CA HIS A 43 1.92 -8.67 10.94
C HIS A 43 1.63 -7.37 10.18
N PHE A 44 0.43 -7.24 9.63
CA PHE A 44 -0.01 -6.07 8.87
C PHE A 44 -1.09 -5.32 9.66
N LEU A 45 -0.79 -4.06 10.03
CA LEU A 45 -1.69 -3.16 10.74
C LEU A 45 -2.24 -2.07 9.81
N THR A 46 -3.52 -1.79 9.94
CA THR A 46 -4.18 -0.57 9.45
C THR A 46 -5.18 -0.07 10.49
N GLY A 47 -5.89 1.03 10.25
CA GLY A 47 -6.87 1.53 11.20
C GLY A 47 -7.45 2.89 10.86
N THR A 48 -8.14 3.49 11.84
CA THR A 48 -8.74 4.83 11.74
C THR A 48 -8.32 5.75 12.87
N ASP A 49 -8.00 7.00 12.51
CA ASP A 49 -7.78 8.13 13.41
C ASP A 49 -9.11 8.84 13.61
N GLU A 50 -9.61 8.84 14.86
CA GLU A 50 -11.01 9.14 15.17
C GLU A 50 -11.21 10.35 16.08
N HIS A 51 -10.15 10.96 16.58
CA HIS A 51 -10.22 12.14 17.43
C HIS A 51 -9.96 13.44 16.64
N GLY A 52 -10.13 14.58 17.30
CA GLY A 52 -9.81 15.88 16.77
C GLY A 52 -11.00 16.75 16.41
N GLN A 53 -10.67 18.01 16.11
CA GLN A 53 -11.66 19.09 15.92
C GLN A 53 -12.51 18.88 14.67
N LYS A 54 -11.94 18.38 13.58
CA LYS A 54 -12.69 18.12 12.34
C LYS A 54 -13.72 17.03 12.50
N VAL A 55 -13.39 15.96 13.23
CA VAL A 55 -14.33 14.87 13.54
C VAL A 55 -15.47 15.43 14.38
N GLN A 56 -15.15 16.17 15.46
CA GLN A 56 -16.16 16.82 16.31
C GLN A 56 -17.08 17.75 15.50
N ALA A 57 -16.52 18.57 14.62
CA ALA A 57 -17.27 19.49 13.75
C ALA A 57 -18.16 18.73 12.75
N SER A 58 -17.65 17.65 12.13
CA SER A 58 -18.41 16.82 11.18
C SER A 58 -19.57 16.09 11.85
N ALA A 59 -19.37 15.57 13.07
CA ALA A 59 -20.43 14.95 13.87
C ALA A 59 -21.51 15.96 14.26
N ARG A 60 -21.09 17.14 14.73
CA ARG A 60 -22.01 18.25 15.08
C ARG A 60 -22.82 18.71 13.87
N ALA A 61 -22.21 18.86 12.70
CA ALA A 61 -22.91 19.23 11.46
C ALA A 61 -23.97 18.21 11.04
N ARG A 62 -23.82 16.94 11.42
CA ARG A 62 -24.80 15.87 11.19
C ARG A 62 -25.78 15.68 12.36
N GLY A 63 -25.64 16.42 13.45
CA GLY A 63 -26.50 16.31 14.64
C GLY A 63 -26.38 14.99 15.41
N ILE A 64 -25.21 14.31 15.33
CA ILE A 64 -24.97 13.03 16.00
C ILE A 64 -23.75 13.11 16.92
N ALA A 65 -23.66 12.17 17.86
CA ALA A 65 -22.51 12.07 18.76
C ALA A 65 -21.22 11.71 17.98
N PRO A 66 -20.04 12.26 18.34
CA PRO A 66 -18.79 11.95 17.68
C PRO A 66 -18.49 10.45 17.60
N GLN A 67 -18.75 9.67 18.66
CA GLN A 67 -18.55 8.21 18.64
C GLN A 67 -19.39 7.53 17.55
N ALA A 68 -20.69 7.87 17.45
CA ALA A 68 -21.56 7.29 16.42
C ALA A 68 -21.12 7.69 15.00
N PHE A 69 -20.59 8.91 14.85
CA PHE A 69 -20.04 9.37 13.58
C PHE A 69 -18.82 8.55 13.16
N VAL A 70 -17.83 8.40 14.05
CA VAL A 70 -16.60 7.63 13.71
C VAL A 70 -16.85 6.14 13.59
N ASP A 71 -17.83 5.58 14.32
CA ASP A 71 -18.24 4.18 14.15
C ASP A 71 -18.73 3.91 12.73
N ALA A 72 -19.56 4.81 12.19
CA ALA A 72 -20.05 4.69 10.81
C ALA A 72 -18.94 4.85 9.79
N VAL A 73 -18.08 5.86 9.93
CA VAL A 73 -16.97 6.11 8.99
C VAL A 73 -15.93 5.00 9.07
N SER A 74 -15.55 4.54 10.25
CA SER A 74 -14.62 3.43 10.43
C SER A 74 -15.13 2.14 9.77
N GLN A 75 -16.45 1.92 9.80
CA GLN A 75 -17.05 0.78 9.12
C GLN A 75 -16.90 0.88 7.59
N GLU A 76 -17.03 2.07 6.99
CA GLU A 76 -16.77 2.26 5.55
C GLU A 76 -15.34 1.88 5.17
N PHE A 77 -14.34 2.23 6.01
CA PHE A 77 -12.94 1.82 5.80
C PHE A 77 -12.75 0.31 5.97
N ARG A 78 -13.42 -0.32 6.93
CA ARG A 78 -13.39 -1.77 7.10
C ARG A 78 -14.01 -2.50 5.90
N ASP A 79 -15.12 -2.00 5.37
CA ASP A 79 -15.84 -2.59 4.23
C ASP A 79 -15.04 -2.46 2.92
N LEU A 80 -14.19 -1.43 2.80
CA LEU A 80 -13.28 -1.26 1.67
C LEU A 80 -12.27 -2.41 1.54
N LEU A 81 -11.73 -2.90 2.66
CA LEU A 81 -10.63 -3.86 2.68
C LEU A 81 -10.94 -5.16 1.93
N PRO A 82 -12.02 -5.91 2.24
CA PRO A 82 -12.33 -7.15 1.53
C PRO A 82 -12.67 -6.92 0.05
N ARG A 83 -13.25 -5.78 -0.30
CA ARG A 83 -13.56 -5.43 -1.69
C ARG A 83 -12.29 -5.23 -2.53
N LEU A 84 -11.19 -4.76 -1.91
CA LEU A 84 -9.87 -4.65 -2.53
C LEU A 84 -9.01 -5.93 -2.39
N ASP A 85 -9.53 -6.98 -1.77
CA ASP A 85 -8.76 -8.16 -1.31
C ASP A 85 -7.53 -7.77 -0.48
N VAL A 86 -7.68 -6.78 0.38
CA VAL A 86 -6.68 -6.36 1.37
C VAL A 86 -6.95 -7.08 2.68
N ARG A 87 -5.92 -7.70 3.27
CA ARG A 87 -6.05 -8.58 4.44
C ARG A 87 -5.08 -8.20 5.56
N PRO A 88 -5.39 -7.14 6.32
CA PRO A 88 -4.63 -6.80 7.51
C PRO A 88 -4.84 -7.86 8.61
N ASP A 89 -3.86 -8.01 9.48
CA ASP A 89 -3.93 -8.89 10.65
C ASP A 89 -4.57 -8.17 11.85
N ASP A 90 -4.55 -6.84 11.86
CA ASP A 90 -5.20 -6.02 12.88
C ASP A 90 -5.72 -4.70 12.28
N PHE A 91 -6.79 -4.18 12.87
CA PHE A 91 -7.39 -2.89 12.54
C PHE A 91 -7.59 -2.11 13.82
N ILE A 92 -6.74 -1.10 14.07
CA ILE A 92 -6.79 -0.28 15.27
C ILE A 92 -7.65 0.96 15.07
N ARG A 93 -8.35 1.35 16.14
CA ARG A 93 -9.08 2.62 16.22
C ARG A 93 -8.52 3.43 17.38
N THR A 94 -8.34 4.74 17.20
CA THR A 94 -7.82 5.57 18.31
C THR A 94 -8.81 5.70 19.47
N THR A 95 -10.09 5.38 19.24
CA THR A 95 -11.12 5.28 20.29
C THR A 95 -11.07 3.98 21.10
N GLU A 96 -10.27 2.98 20.71
CA GLU A 96 -10.15 1.73 21.47
C GLU A 96 -9.38 1.93 22.78
N LEU A 97 -9.85 1.29 23.86
CA LEU A 97 -9.22 1.38 25.19
C LEU A 97 -7.75 0.96 25.18
N ARG A 98 -7.38 -0.06 24.37
CA ARG A 98 -5.98 -0.51 24.25
C ARG A 98 -5.09 0.60 23.73
N HIS A 99 -5.56 1.43 22.80
CA HIS A 99 -4.84 2.58 22.28
C HIS A 99 -4.77 3.72 23.28
N GLN A 100 -5.92 4.14 23.82
CA GLN A 100 -6.01 5.25 24.78
C GLN A 100 -5.13 5.01 26.01
N ARG A 101 -5.06 3.76 26.52
CA ARG A 101 -4.17 3.37 27.62
C ARG A 101 -2.72 3.71 27.31
N VAL A 102 -2.22 3.27 26.16
CA VAL A 102 -0.82 3.46 25.77
C VAL A 102 -0.49 4.92 25.50
N VAL A 103 -1.41 5.69 24.89
CA VAL A 103 -1.25 7.14 24.73
C VAL A 103 -1.08 7.83 26.07
N ARG A 104 -1.93 7.51 27.05
CA ARG A 104 -1.86 8.10 28.39
C ARG A 104 -0.58 7.70 29.14
N GLU A 105 -0.16 6.44 29.04
CA GLU A 105 1.08 5.95 29.62
C GLU A 105 2.30 6.66 29.03
N LEU A 106 2.31 6.88 27.71
CA LEU A 106 3.39 7.59 27.02
C LEU A 106 3.44 9.07 27.41
N LEU A 107 2.29 9.74 27.44
CA LEU A 107 2.16 11.13 27.87
C LEU A 107 2.66 11.31 29.32
N GLN A 108 2.24 10.44 30.25
CA GLN A 108 2.68 10.49 31.64
C GLN A 108 4.19 10.30 31.76
N ARG A 109 4.74 9.31 31.06
CA ARG A 109 6.21 9.06 31.03
C ARG A 109 6.98 10.29 30.58
N LEU A 110 6.58 10.90 29.46
CA LEU A 110 7.27 12.07 28.91
C LEU A 110 7.11 13.31 29.83
N TYR A 111 5.96 13.44 30.50
CA TYR A 111 5.75 14.50 31.49
C TYR A 111 6.65 14.33 32.71
N ASP A 112 6.73 13.12 33.25
CA ASP A 112 7.58 12.81 34.43
C ASP A 112 9.07 12.98 34.11
N GLN A 113 9.48 12.77 32.85
CA GLN A 113 10.83 13.02 32.36
C GLN A 113 11.14 14.50 32.10
N GLY A 114 10.16 15.39 32.24
CA GLY A 114 10.30 16.82 31.93
C GLY A 114 10.40 17.15 30.45
N GLU A 115 10.00 16.20 29.56
CA GLU A 115 9.90 16.42 28.12
C GLU A 115 8.64 17.19 27.72
N ILE A 116 7.66 17.27 28.63
CA ILE A 116 6.42 18.03 28.44
C ILE A 116 6.36 19.14 29.49
N TYR A 117 6.00 20.35 29.07
CA TYR A 117 5.87 21.53 29.94
C TYR A 117 4.65 22.36 29.55
N ARG A 118 4.12 23.16 30.47
CA ARG A 118 3.02 24.09 30.24
C ARG A 118 3.54 25.48 29.95
N ALA A 119 3.00 26.14 28.92
CA ALA A 119 3.29 27.52 28.57
C ALA A 119 2.08 28.23 28.00
N GLU A 120 2.03 29.56 28.14
CA GLU A 120 1.10 30.38 27.40
C GLU A 120 1.61 30.55 25.96
N TYR A 121 0.71 30.38 25.01
CA TYR A 121 0.97 30.66 23.60
C TYR A 121 0.05 31.75 23.11
N ARG A 122 0.63 32.77 22.51
CA ARG A 122 -0.07 33.77 21.76
C ARG A 122 0.39 33.72 20.32
N GLY A 123 -0.54 33.52 19.38
CA GLY A 123 -0.20 33.42 17.97
C GLY A 123 -1.39 33.01 17.12
N PHE A 124 -1.07 32.61 15.89
CA PHE A 124 -2.05 32.28 14.86
C PHE A 124 -2.38 30.79 14.85
N TYR A 125 -3.64 30.46 14.59
CA TYR A 125 -4.13 29.09 14.55
C TYR A 125 -4.96 28.84 13.30
N SER A 126 -4.60 27.81 12.55
CA SER A 126 -5.37 27.31 11.42
C SER A 126 -6.32 26.21 11.88
N THR A 127 -7.63 26.48 11.86
CA THR A 127 -8.64 25.45 12.11
C THR A 127 -8.61 24.34 11.07
N ARG A 128 -8.29 24.69 9.80
CA ARG A 128 -8.22 23.74 8.69
C ARG A 128 -7.08 22.72 8.83
N GLN A 129 -5.92 23.15 9.35
CA GLN A 129 -4.76 22.28 9.57
C GLN A 129 -4.65 21.78 11.01
N GLU A 130 -5.50 22.29 11.91
CA GLU A 130 -5.50 22.00 13.36
C GLU A 130 -4.14 22.28 14.02
N GLN A 131 -3.41 23.30 13.53
CA GLN A 131 -2.07 23.64 13.98
C GLN A 131 -1.88 25.13 14.26
N PHE A 132 -0.91 25.43 15.13
CA PHE A 132 -0.41 26.78 15.34
C PHE A 132 0.50 27.20 14.20
N LEU A 133 0.37 28.47 13.78
CA LEU A 133 1.12 29.08 12.69
C LEU A 133 2.03 30.17 13.23
N GLN A 134 3.12 30.44 12.50
CA GLN A 134 4.05 31.53 12.79
C GLN A 134 4.04 32.59 11.70
N GLU A 135 4.59 33.76 11.98
CA GLU A 135 4.73 34.82 10.97
C GLU A 135 5.50 34.36 9.72
N LYS A 136 6.48 33.46 9.88
CA LYS A 136 7.23 32.87 8.76
C LYS A 136 6.39 32.00 7.82
N ASP A 137 5.22 31.56 8.27
CA ASP A 137 4.31 30.72 7.47
C ASP A 137 3.42 31.56 6.55
N ARG A 138 3.51 32.89 6.62
CA ARG A 138 2.84 33.83 5.71
C ARG A 138 3.51 33.86 4.33
N ASN A 139 2.71 34.18 3.35
CA ASN A 139 3.22 34.56 2.04
C ASN A 139 4.04 35.87 2.13
N PRO A 140 4.91 36.15 1.15
CA PRO A 140 5.67 37.41 1.10
C PRO A 140 4.81 38.70 1.11
N ASP A 141 3.55 38.59 0.70
CA ASP A 141 2.56 39.69 0.70
C ASP A 141 1.83 39.84 2.06
N GLY A 142 2.19 39.04 3.08
CA GLY A 142 1.61 39.07 4.42
C GLY A 142 0.29 38.31 4.54
N THR A 143 -0.23 37.67 3.49
CA THR A 143 -1.40 36.81 3.54
C THR A 143 -1.06 35.41 4.05
N TRP A 144 -2.07 34.63 4.45
CA TRP A 144 -1.87 33.23 4.76
C TRP A 144 -2.05 32.37 3.50
N PRO A 145 -1.18 31.37 3.26
CA PRO A 145 -1.42 30.37 2.23
C PRO A 145 -2.83 29.76 2.32
N GLU A 146 -3.48 29.56 1.18
CA GLU A 146 -4.85 29.03 1.10
C GLU A 146 -5.01 27.67 1.81
N LEU A 147 -3.94 26.90 1.89
CA LEU A 147 -3.93 25.61 2.58
C LEU A 147 -4.30 25.72 4.07
N PHE A 148 -4.04 26.89 4.72
CA PHE A 148 -4.37 27.10 6.13
C PHE A 148 -5.84 27.48 6.36
N GLY A 149 -6.58 27.88 5.32
CA GLY A 149 -7.98 28.32 5.43
C GLY A 149 -8.11 29.55 6.32
N GLU A 150 -9.14 29.56 7.14
CA GLU A 150 -9.35 30.62 8.14
C GLU A 150 -8.30 30.52 9.24
N VAL A 151 -7.62 31.64 9.51
CA VAL A 151 -6.60 31.75 10.55
C VAL A 151 -7.03 32.78 11.57
N THR A 152 -7.05 32.38 12.84
CA THR A 152 -7.43 33.22 13.97
C THR A 152 -6.26 33.44 14.92
N GLU A 153 -6.16 34.65 15.49
CA GLU A 153 -5.22 34.90 16.60
C GLU A 153 -5.83 34.39 17.92
N ILE A 154 -5.07 33.57 18.62
CA ILE A 154 -5.51 33.00 19.91
C ILE A 154 -4.45 33.21 20.98
N THR A 155 -4.89 33.34 22.24
CA THR A 155 -4.02 33.32 23.43
C THR A 155 -4.57 32.26 24.35
N GLU A 156 -3.81 31.18 24.53
CA GLU A 156 -4.21 30.11 25.44
C GLU A 156 -3.00 29.42 26.07
N ALA A 157 -3.16 28.90 27.27
CA ALA A 157 -2.17 28.03 27.89
C ALA A 157 -2.32 26.61 27.36
N ASN A 158 -1.21 25.99 26.99
CA ASN A 158 -1.17 24.63 26.47
C ASN A 158 0.04 23.86 26.98
N TYR A 159 0.05 22.57 26.77
CA TYR A 159 1.20 21.72 27.01
C TYR A 159 1.98 21.53 25.72
N PHE A 160 3.33 21.60 25.86
CA PHE A 160 4.28 21.51 24.75
C PHE A 160 5.26 20.37 24.98
N PHE A 161 5.54 19.60 23.94
CA PHE A 161 6.59 18.60 23.90
C PHE A 161 7.89 19.23 23.37
N ARG A 162 9.03 19.00 24.05
CA ARG A 162 10.34 19.59 23.74
C ARG A 162 10.96 19.03 22.47
N LEU A 163 10.28 19.19 21.35
CA LEU A 163 10.69 18.65 20.06
C LEU A 163 12.04 19.18 19.61
N ARG A 164 12.28 20.50 19.77
CA ARG A 164 13.53 21.18 19.39
C ARG A 164 14.74 20.59 20.08
N LYS A 165 14.62 20.15 21.33
CA LYS A 165 15.72 19.55 22.12
C LYS A 165 16.37 18.35 21.42
N HIS A 166 15.61 17.62 20.61
CA HIS A 166 16.03 16.37 19.96
C HIS A 166 16.40 16.53 18.48
N GLN A 167 16.40 17.75 17.94
CA GLN A 167 16.63 17.99 16.50
C GLN A 167 18.01 17.49 16.04
N ASP A 168 19.09 17.83 16.76
CA ASP A 168 20.46 17.45 16.38
C ASP A 168 20.64 15.93 16.39
N TRP A 169 20.01 15.26 17.36
CA TRP A 169 19.97 13.82 17.39
C TRP A 169 19.28 13.24 16.13
N LEU A 170 18.10 13.76 15.76
CA LEU A 170 17.37 13.27 14.59
C LEU A 170 18.15 13.48 13.29
N VAL A 171 18.76 14.65 13.12
CA VAL A 171 19.63 14.94 11.96
C VAL A 171 20.76 13.92 11.87
N SER A 172 21.49 13.71 12.98
CA SER A 172 22.61 12.75 13.05
C SER A 172 22.12 11.31 12.78
N PHE A 173 20.96 10.94 13.31
CA PHE A 173 20.36 9.64 13.08
C PHE A 173 20.05 9.43 11.58
N LEU A 174 19.34 10.35 10.92
CA LEU A 174 18.98 10.21 9.51
C LEU A 174 20.20 10.25 8.59
N GLN A 175 21.23 11.02 8.93
CA GLN A 175 22.49 11.06 8.16
C GLN A 175 23.28 9.75 8.26
N SER A 176 23.21 9.06 9.40
CA SER A 176 23.89 7.78 9.62
C SER A 176 23.10 6.55 9.14
N HIS A 177 21.82 6.72 8.80
CA HIS A 177 20.91 5.67 8.32
C HIS A 177 20.39 6.00 6.93
N GLU A 178 21.27 5.89 5.93
CA GLU A 178 20.89 6.11 4.53
C GLU A 178 19.80 5.12 4.10
N GLY A 179 18.76 5.63 3.44
CA GLY A 179 17.62 4.83 3.01
C GLY A 179 16.60 4.49 4.09
N TYR A 180 16.71 5.09 5.29
CA TYR A 180 15.72 4.96 6.35
C TYR A 180 14.33 5.43 5.90
N VAL A 181 14.28 6.48 5.09
CA VAL A 181 13.07 6.91 4.37
C VAL A 181 13.22 6.54 2.90
N PHE A 182 12.32 5.68 2.41
CA PHE A 182 12.27 5.27 0.99
C PHE A 182 11.16 6.04 0.25
N PRO A 183 11.44 6.49 -0.98
CA PRO A 183 12.72 6.48 -1.68
C PRO A 183 13.68 7.56 -1.15
N ALA A 184 14.97 7.42 -1.45
CA ALA A 184 16.05 8.23 -0.87
C ALA A 184 15.84 9.76 -1.01
N PHE A 185 15.25 10.24 -2.11
CA PHE A 185 14.96 11.67 -2.28
C PHE A 185 13.97 12.21 -1.23
N ARG A 186 13.11 11.34 -0.65
CA ARG A 186 12.22 11.72 0.45
C ARG A 186 13.00 11.95 1.75
N GLN A 187 14.03 11.14 2.00
CA GLN A 187 14.93 11.40 3.13
C GLN A 187 15.67 12.73 2.99
N SER A 188 16.09 13.07 1.76
CA SER A 188 16.70 14.37 1.48
C SER A 188 15.74 15.53 1.77
N GLN A 189 14.42 15.38 1.48
CA GLN A 189 13.41 16.38 1.83
C GLN A 189 13.25 16.54 3.35
N VAL A 190 13.30 15.45 4.11
CA VAL A 190 13.28 15.50 5.59
C VAL A 190 14.50 16.25 6.11
N LEU A 191 15.71 15.92 5.63
CA LEU A 191 16.93 16.60 6.03
C LEU A 191 16.94 18.08 5.65
N GLU A 192 16.37 18.45 4.49
CA GLU A 192 16.21 19.85 4.10
C GLU A 192 15.29 20.60 5.06
N PHE A 193 14.15 20.02 5.43
CA PHE A 193 13.25 20.60 6.42
C PHE A 193 13.93 20.80 7.78
N LEU A 194 14.81 19.87 8.19
CA LEU A 194 15.53 19.92 9.47
C LEU A 194 16.70 20.91 9.49
N LYS A 195 17.00 21.63 8.40
CA LYS A 195 17.94 22.75 8.43
C LYS A 195 17.40 23.94 9.20
N GLU A 196 16.07 24.12 9.19
CA GLU A 196 15.39 25.13 9.98
C GLU A 196 15.19 24.65 11.43
N PRO A 197 15.33 25.53 12.43
CA PRO A 197 15.09 25.19 13.82
C PRO A 197 13.64 24.72 14.04
N LEU A 198 13.49 23.55 14.66
CA LEU A 198 12.19 23.07 15.08
C LEU A 198 11.61 23.93 16.21
N ASN A 199 10.28 24.00 16.27
CA ASN A 199 9.56 24.50 17.43
C ASN A 199 9.08 23.34 18.28
N ASP A 200 8.90 23.59 19.58
CA ASP A 200 8.28 22.62 20.45
C ASP A 200 6.84 22.39 20.02
N LEU A 201 6.40 21.14 20.07
CA LEU A 201 5.10 20.72 19.57
C LEU A 201 4.02 20.97 20.65
N CYS A 202 3.02 21.78 20.31
CA CYS A 202 1.83 21.90 21.16
C CYS A 202 1.00 20.62 21.10
N ILE A 203 0.95 19.91 22.24
CA ILE A 203 0.35 18.56 22.34
C ILE A 203 -1.03 18.52 23.02
N SER A 204 -1.60 19.66 23.33
CA SER A 204 -2.88 19.72 24.03
C SER A 204 -3.87 20.71 23.41
N ARG A 205 -5.14 20.52 23.74
CA ARG A 205 -6.22 21.48 23.48
C ARG A 205 -7.08 21.58 24.73
N PRO A 206 -7.47 22.80 25.17
CA PRO A 206 -8.44 22.96 26.26
C PRO A 206 -9.77 22.27 25.92
N ARG A 207 -10.36 21.57 26.86
CA ARG A 207 -11.65 20.85 26.66
C ARG A 207 -12.80 21.80 26.31
N GLU A 208 -12.75 23.05 26.70
CA GLU A 208 -13.71 24.07 26.27
C GLU A 208 -13.75 24.23 24.73
N ARG A 209 -12.62 24.03 24.07
CA ARG A 209 -12.52 24.12 22.61
C ARG A 209 -12.69 22.77 21.92
N LEU A 210 -12.14 21.70 22.50
CA LEU A 210 -12.17 20.34 21.95
C LEU A 210 -12.49 19.34 23.06
N GLU A 211 -13.70 18.81 23.06
CA GLU A 211 -14.10 17.76 24.00
C GLU A 211 -13.73 16.35 23.51
N TRP A 212 -13.66 16.17 22.18
CA TRP A 212 -13.46 14.88 21.53
C TRP A 212 -11.98 14.57 21.32
N GLY A 213 -11.37 13.92 22.31
CA GLY A 213 -9.97 13.53 22.35
C GLY A 213 -9.64 12.77 23.64
N ILE A 214 -8.43 12.26 23.75
CA ILE A 214 -7.94 11.55 24.95
C ILE A 214 -7.54 12.59 26.00
N PRO A 215 -8.13 12.59 27.21
CA PRO A 215 -7.73 13.49 28.30
C PRO A 215 -6.27 13.27 28.70
N LEU A 216 -5.55 14.35 28.95
CA LEU A 216 -4.18 14.27 29.49
C LEU A 216 -4.19 13.60 30.87
N PRO A 217 -3.27 12.67 31.16
CA PRO A 217 -3.27 11.96 32.43
C PRO A 217 -2.91 12.84 33.64
N PHE A 218 -2.21 13.95 33.42
CA PHE A 218 -1.72 14.90 34.43
C PHE A 218 -2.55 16.21 34.51
N ASP A 219 -3.49 16.43 33.59
CA ASP A 219 -4.40 17.58 33.60
C ASP A 219 -5.65 17.28 32.76
N ASP A 220 -6.76 16.95 33.39
CA ASP A 220 -8.02 16.54 32.75
C ASP A 220 -8.78 17.69 32.09
N GLN A 221 -8.37 18.95 32.27
CA GLN A 221 -8.94 20.12 31.58
C GLN A 221 -8.48 20.21 30.13
N TYR A 222 -7.56 19.33 29.70
CA TYR A 222 -7.01 19.27 28.34
C TYR A 222 -7.19 17.89 27.72
N VAL A 223 -7.33 17.86 26.40
CA VAL A 223 -7.23 16.66 25.59
C VAL A 223 -5.98 16.68 24.73
N THR A 224 -5.55 15.50 24.34
CA THR A 224 -4.37 15.28 23.48
C THR A 224 -4.59 15.84 22.09
N TYR A 225 -3.54 16.43 21.53
CA TYR A 225 -3.47 16.84 20.13
C TYR A 225 -3.46 15.61 19.20
N VAL A 226 -4.24 15.70 18.11
CA VAL A 226 -4.50 14.58 17.20
C VAL A 226 -3.26 13.85 16.72
N TRP A 227 -2.18 14.55 16.35
CA TRP A 227 -0.97 13.89 15.87
C TRP A 227 -0.19 13.16 16.97
N PHE A 228 -0.22 13.65 18.21
CA PHE A 228 0.39 12.91 19.31
C PHE A 228 -0.40 11.64 19.63
N ASP A 229 -1.72 11.70 19.53
CA ASP A 229 -2.61 10.57 19.66
C ASP A 229 -2.41 9.57 18.51
N ALA A 230 -2.65 10.01 17.27
CA ALA A 230 -2.66 9.17 16.09
C ALA A 230 -1.35 8.37 15.91
N LEU A 231 -0.18 9.01 16.05
CA LEU A 231 1.11 8.35 15.81
C LEU A 231 1.39 7.17 16.75
N VAL A 232 0.83 7.18 17.95
CA VAL A 232 1.01 6.09 18.93
C VAL A 232 0.33 4.79 18.50
N ASN A 233 -0.58 4.83 17.51
CA ASN A 233 -1.30 3.64 17.02
C ASN A 233 -0.35 2.47 16.68
N TYR A 234 0.76 2.78 16.02
CA TYR A 234 1.74 1.80 15.54
C TYR A 234 2.34 0.96 16.67
N TYR A 235 2.56 1.59 17.82
CA TYR A 235 3.09 0.94 19.00
C TYR A 235 1.99 0.31 19.85
N SER A 236 0.87 1.03 20.05
CA SER A 236 -0.22 0.58 20.92
C SER A 236 -0.92 -0.69 20.41
N ALA A 237 -0.93 -0.92 19.10
CA ALA A 237 -1.50 -2.13 18.52
C ALA A 237 -0.73 -3.42 18.91
N VAL A 238 0.57 -3.29 19.25
CA VAL A 238 1.45 -4.46 19.40
C VAL A 238 2.25 -4.48 20.69
N VAL A 239 2.15 -3.46 21.55
CA VAL A 239 2.93 -3.36 22.80
C VAL A 239 2.75 -4.57 23.72
N ASP A 240 1.55 -5.14 23.75
CA ASP A 240 1.22 -6.34 24.53
C ASP A 240 1.52 -7.65 23.77
N ARG A 241 2.18 -7.58 22.59
CA ARG A 241 2.53 -8.72 21.72
C ARG A 241 4.05 -8.82 21.55
N PRO A 242 4.76 -9.52 22.43
CA PRO A 242 6.22 -9.58 22.38
C PRO A 242 6.79 -10.03 21.03
N GLY A 243 7.83 -9.36 20.56
CA GLY A 243 8.56 -9.73 19.35
C GLY A 243 7.94 -9.24 18.03
N ILE A 244 6.87 -8.42 18.06
CA ILE A 244 6.33 -7.76 16.86
C ILE A 244 6.97 -6.38 16.68
N TRP A 245 7.03 -5.54 17.73
CA TRP A 245 7.75 -4.27 17.67
C TRP A 245 9.29 -4.47 17.64
N PRO A 246 10.08 -3.68 16.92
CA PRO A 246 9.69 -2.50 16.11
C PRO A 246 9.10 -2.85 14.74
N ALA A 247 8.36 -1.89 14.17
CA ALA A 247 7.88 -2.03 12.79
C ALA A 247 9.07 -2.08 11.81
N ASP A 248 8.98 -2.93 10.79
CA ASP A 248 9.94 -2.93 9.69
C ASP A 248 9.70 -1.72 8.78
N TYR A 249 8.42 -1.40 8.49
CA TYR A 249 8.09 -0.23 7.71
C TYR A 249 6.73 0.38 8.10
N HIS A 250 6.70 1.72 8.13
CA HIS A 250 5.47 2.49 8.04
C HIS A 250 5.28 2.93 6.59
N VAL A 251 4.19 2.51 5.94
CA VAL A 251 3.82 2.93 4.59
C VAL A 251 2.84 4.09 4.70
N ILE A 252 3.21 5.25 4.17
CA ILE A 252 2.49 6.50 4.39
C ILE A 252 2.46 7.38 3.13
N GLY A 253 1.49 8.28 3.05
CA GLY A 253 1.47 9.33 2.04
C GLY A 253 2.58 10.36 2.25
N LYS A 254 3.12 10.91 1.16
CA LYS A 254 4.18 11.94 1.21
C LYS A 254 3.78 13.21 1.98
N ASP A 255 2.49 13.51 2.05
CA ASP A 255 1.92 14.69 2.70
C ASP A 255 1.94 14.63 4.23
N ILE A 256 2.07 13.42 4.78
CA ILE A 256 2.19 13.20 6.23
C ILE A 256 3.60 12.71 6.63
N LEU A 257 4.56 12.72 5.68
CA LEU A 257 5.93 12.36 5.98
C LEU A 257 6.58 13.42 6.90
N VAL A 258 6.52 14.69 6.49
CA VAL A 258 7.13 15.81 7.20
C VAL A 258 6.03 16.79 7.61
N PRO A 259 5.95 17.17 8.88
CA PRO A 259 6.76 16.69 10.00
C PRO A 259 6.24 15.43 10.72
N PRO A 260 4.98 14.93 10.56
CA PRO A 260 4.42 13.97 11.52
C PRO A 260 5.24 12.68 11.70
N HIS A 261 5.52 11.96 10.61
CA HIS A 261 6.13 10.63 10.73
C HIS A 261 7.66 10.66 10.85
N ALA A 262 8.33 11.51 10.07
CA ALA A 262 9.79 11.55 10.05
C ALA A 262 10.39 12.48 11.11
N VAL A 263 9.58 13.32 11.79
CA VAL A 263 10.06 14.21 12.85
C VAL A 263 9.35 13.91 14.17
N TYR A 264 8.03 14.12 14.26
CA TYR A 264 7.32 13.97 15.53
C TYR A 264 7.42 12.55 16.08
N TRP A 265 7.08 11.56 15.28
CA TRP A 265 7.05 10.16 15.70
C TRP A 265 8.41 9.64 16.14
N LEU A 266 9.45 9.91 15.34
CA LEU A 266 10.81 9.45 15.69
C LEU A 266 11.33 10.10 16.96
N ILE A 267 11.08 11.41 17.14
CA ILE A 267 11.51 12.10 18.35
C ILE A 267 10.68 11.65 19.57
N MET A 268 9.37 11.42 19.42
CA MET A 268 8.53 10.91 20.51
C MET A 268 9.03 9.56 21.02
N LEU A 269 9.34 8.62 20.13
CA LEU A 269 9.89 7.32 20.50
C LEU A 269 11.26 7.44 21.15
N HIS A 270 12.16 8.25 20.58
CA HIS A 270 13.49 8.48 21.12
C HIS A 270 13.43 9.06 22.54
N ALA A 271 12.64 10.11 22.75
CA ALA A 271 12.49 10.75 24.06
C ALA A 271 11.88 9.79 25.10
N ALA A 272 11.01 8.89 24.66
CA ALA A 272 10.39 7.88 25.52
C ALA A 272 11.30 6.64 25.75
N GLY A 273 12.46 6.56 25.10
CA GLY A 273 13.33 5.38 25.18
C GLY A 273 12.72 4.12 24.54
N ILE A 274 11.87 4.30 23.51
CA ILE A 274 11.26 3.22 22.73
C ILE A 274 12.06 3.03 21.43
N GLU A 275 12.30 1.76 21.06
CA GLU A 275 13.00 1.44 19.81
C GLU A 275 12.26 2.04 18.59
N LEU A 276 13.04 2.58 17.64
CA LEU A 276 12.48 3.18 16.43
C LEU A 276 12.02 2.11 15.42
N PRO A 277 11.03 2.41 14.55
CA PRO A 277 10.76 1.59 13.36
C PRO A 277 12.05 1.49 12.51
N ARG A 278 12.14 0.47 11.67
CA ARG A 278 13.33 0.24 10.84
C ARG A 278 13.33 1.08 9.56
N GLY A 279 12.18 1.60 9.14
CA GLY A 279 12.09 2.49 7.99
C GLY A 279 10.69 3.03 7.74
N ILE A 280 10.64 4.00 6.82
CA ILE A 280 9.41 4.64 6.36
C ILE A 280 9.37 4.57 4.84
N ILE A 281 8.26 4.11 4.27
CA ILE A 281 7.98 4.13 2.83
C ILE A 281 6.98 5.25 2.56
N ALA A 282 7.44 6.32 1.89
CA ALA A 282 6.61 7.48 1.57
C ALA A 282 6.16 7.41 0.10
N HIS A 283 4.90 7.09 -0.13
CA HIS A 283 4.34 7.03 -1.48
C HIS A 283 3.85 8.40 -1.96
N GLY A 284 3.73 8.56 -3.30
CA GLY A 284 3.19 9.75 -3.94
C GLY A 284 1.66 9.80 -3.94
N TRP A 285 1.12 10.83 -4.58
CA TRP A 285 -0.31 11.02 -4.76
C TRP A 285 -0.80 10.46 -6.09
N TRP A 286 -2.04 10.02 -6.09
CA TRP A 286 -2.83 9.89 -7.30
C TRP A 286 -3.43 11.26 -7.66
N LEU A 287 -3.11 11.73 -8.84
CA LEU A 287 -3.59 12.98 -9.41
C LEU A 287 -4.68 12.69 -10.44
N GLN A 288 -5.49 13.67 -10.75
CA GLN A 288 -6.40 13.64 -11.89
C GLN A 288 -6.11 14.86 -12.76
N ARG A 289 -5.60 14.62 -13.97
CA ARG A 289 -5.16 15.68 -14.91
C ARG A 289 -4.19 16.67 -14.25
N GLY A 290 -3.21 16.14 -13.52
CA GLY A 290 -2.19 16.92 -12.82
C GLY A 290 -2.65 17.61 -11.52
N ALA A 291 -3.93 17.52 -11.15
CA ALA A 291 -4.45 18.12 -9.91
C ALA A 291 -4.70 17.05 -8.82
N LYS A 292 -4.47 17.43 -7.55
CA LYS A 292 -4.83 16.55 -6.42
C LYS A 292 -6.32 16.26 -6.45
N MET A 293 -6.70 14.97 -6.37
CA MET A 293 -8.09 14.57 -6.26
C MET A 293 -8.69 15.11 -4.95
N SER A 294 -9.81 15.78 -5.05
CA SER A 294 -10.49 16.38 -3.90
C SER A 294 -12.00 16.23 -4.05
N LYS A 295 -12.68 15.91 -2.94
CA LYS A 295 -14.15 15.84 -2.91
C LYS A 295 -14.79 17.20 -3.18
N SER A 296 -14.14 18.29 -2.78
CA SER A 296 -14.64 19.66 -2.98
C SER A 296 -14.62 20.10 -4.45
N THR A 297 -13.81 19.48 -5.29
CA THR A 297 -13.75 19.76 -6.74
C THR A 297 -14.66 18.85 -7.58
N GLY A 298 -15.36 17.89 -6.95
CA GLY A 298 -16.28 16.98 -7.63
C GLY A 298 -15.60 15.96 -8.56
N ASN A 299 -14.26 15.86 -8.53
CA ASN A 299 -13.48 14.99 -9.39
C ASN A 299 -12.92 13.73 -8.70
N ALA A 300 -13.38 13.44 -7.46
CA ALA A 300 -12.94 12.25 -6.75
C ALA A 300 -13.60 11.00 -7.33
N LEU A 301 -12.81 10.16 -8.00
CA LEU A 301 -13.24 8.84 -8.44
C LEU A 301 -13.42 7.92 -7.24
N ASN A 302 -14.56 7.25 -7.19
CA ASN A 302 -14.77 6.17 -6.23
C ASN A 302 -14.02 4.92 -6.71
N PRO A 303 -13.00 4.44 -5.98
CA PRO A 303 -12.24 3.26 -6.41
C PRO A 303 -13.12 2.01 -6.55
N LEU A 304 -14.23 1.97 -5.82
CA LEU A 304 -15.13 0.82 -5.80
C LEU A 304 -15.91 0.65 -7.11
N ASP A 305 -16.16 1.72 -7.86
CA ASP A 305 -16.87 1.64 -9.15
C ASP A 305 -16.06 0.82 -10.17
N LEU A 306 -14.72 0.95 -10.13
CA LEU A 306 -13.83 0.15 -10.98
C LEU A 306 -13.71 -1.29 -10.48
N VAL A 307 -13.67 -1.47 -9.16
CA VAL A 307 -13.64 -2.82 -8.56
C VAL A 307 -14.91 -3.60 -8.91
N ASP A 308 -16.08 -2.96 -8.88
CA ASP A 308 -17.37 -3.59 -9.23
C ASP A 308 -17.43 -4.00 -10.70
N GLN A 309 -16.84 -3.20 -11.60
CA GLN A 309 -16.86 -3.48 -13.03
C GLN A 309 -15.78 -4.46 -13.48
N PHE A 310 -14.59 -4.38 -12.93
CA PHE A 310 -13.39 -5.06 -13.43
C PHE A 310 -12.79 -6.07 -12.44
N GLY A 311 -13.26 -6.07 -11.21
CA GLY A 311 -12.74 -6.89 -10.12
C GLY A 311 -11.53 -6.29 -9.42
N ALA A 312 -11.31 -6.74 -8.19
CA ALA A 312 -10.23 -6.26 -7.33
C ALA A 312 -8.84 -6.44 -7.96
N ASP A 313 -8.56 -7.58 -8.58
CA ASP A 313 -7.24 -7.88 -9.15
C ASP A 313 -6.86 -6.94 -10.30
N ALA A 314 -7.81 -6.57 -11.17
CA ALA A 314 -7.55 -5.62 -12.24
C ALA A 314 -7.22 -4.23 -11.68
N PHE A 315 -7.92 -3.81 -10.64
CA PHE A 315 -7.67 -2.55 -9.97
C PHE A 315 -6.32 -2.56 -9.22
N ARG A 316 -5.99 -3.63 -8.48
CA ARG A 316 -4.70 -3.84 -7.81
C ARG A 316 -3.54 -3.83 -8.81
N TYR A 317 -3.70 -4.55 -9.93
CA TYR A 317 -2.73 -4.58 -11.01
C TYR A 317 -2.44 -3.19 -11.54
N PHE A 318 -3.48 -2.43 -11.87
CA PHE A 318 -3.35 -1.06 -12.37
C PHE A 318 -2.59 -0.17 -11.39
N LEU A 319 -2.99 -0.17 -10.12
CA LEU A 319 -2.34 0.65 -9.09
C LEU A 319 -0.84 0.34 -8.97
N MET A 320 -0.47 -0.93 -8.97
CA MET A 320 0.93 -1.35 -8.83
C MET A 320 1.74 -1.18 -10.11
N ARG A 321 1.08 -1.19 -11.27
CA ARG A 321 1.75 -1.08 -12.59
C ARG A 321 2.00 0.36 -13.01
N GLU A 322 1.13 1.28 -12.62
CA GLU A 322 1.24 2.70 -13.00
C GLU A 322 2.07 3.53 -12.03
N MET A 323 2.05 3.21 -10.74
CA MET A 323 2.73 4.05 -9.76
C MET A 323 4.13 3.52 -9.43
N ASN A 324 5.13 4.36 -9.64
CA ASN A 324 6.45 4.19 -9.05
C ASN A 324 6.41 4.72 -7.61
N VAL A 325 6.71 3.87 -6.64
CA VAL A 325 6.64 4.23 -5.22
C VAL A 325 7.44 5.51 -4.93
N GLY A 326 6.79 6.49 -4.32
CA GLY A 326 7.36 7.79 -3.98
C GLY A 326 7.13 8.90 -5.01
N GLN A 327 6.75 8.57 -6.25
CA GLN A 327 6.37 9.54 -7.28
C GLN A 327 4.86 9.70 -7.34
N ASP A 328 4.39 10.84 -7.86
CA ASP A 328 2.98 11.05 -8.16
C ASP A 328 2.64 10.39 -9.49
N SER A 329 1.39 9.96 -9.65
CA SER A 329 0.89 9.38 -10.89
C SER A 329 -0.50 9.92 -11.20
N ASP A 330 -0.79 10.13 -12.48
CA ASP A 330 -2.14 10.48 -12.91
C ASP A 330 -3.02 9.24 -13.02
N PHE A 331 -4.27 9.40 -12.61
CA PHE A 331 -5.31 8.41 -12.80
C PHE A 331 -6.35 8.94 -13.79
N THR A 332 -6.55 8.22 -14.87
CA THR A 332 -7.71 8.41 -15.74
C THR A 332 -8.38 7.06 -16.07
N PRO A 333 -9.72 7.03 -16.23
CA PRO A 333 -10.43 5.82 -16.67
C PRO A 333 -9.90 5.25 -17.98
N GLU A 334 -9.46 6.13 -18.88
CA GLU A 334 -8.89 5.74 -20.18
C GLU A 334 -7.58 4.98 -20.01
N GLN A 335 -6.66 5.46 -19.14
CA GLN A 335 -5.41 4.75 -18.82
C GLN A 335 -5.68 3.39 -18.19
N PHE A 336 -6.65 3.33 -17.26
CA PHE A 336 -7.07 2.06 -16.67
C PHE A 336 -7.54 1.08 -17.75
N LEU A 337 -8.42 1.51 -18.66
CA LEU A 337 -8.94 0.68 -19.76
C LEU A 337 -7.84 0.24 -20.72
N VAL A 338 -6.89 1.11 -21.04
CA VAL A 338 -5.74 0.77 -21.88
C VAL A 338 -4.93 -0.36 -21.24
N ARG A 339 -4.57 -0.25 -19.95
CA ARG A 339 -3.83 -1.29 -19.24
C ARG A 339 -4.63 -2.59 -19.11
N TYR A 340 -5.90 -2.49 -18.73
CA TYR A 340 -6.78 -3.62 -18.61
C TYR A 340 -6.87 -4.41 -19.92
N ASN A 341 -7.13 -3.72 -21.03
CA ASN A 341 -7.27 -4.37 -22.32
C ASN A 341 -5.93 -4.90 -22.86
N SER A 342 -4.87 -4.12 -22.81
CA SER A 342 -3.59 -4.49 -23.45
C SER A 342 -2.84 -5.57 -22.65
N GLU A 343 -2.72 -5.41 -21.35
CA GLU A 343 -1.87 -6.28 -20.54
C GLU A 343 -2.67 -7.44 -19.90
N LEU A 344 -3.87 -7.20 -19.36
CA LEU A 344 -4.65 -8.25 -18.70
C LEU A 344 -5.50 -9.05 -19.70
N ALA A 345 -6.40 -8.42 -20.43
CA ALA A 345 -7.34 -9.16 -21.29
C ALA A 345 -6.66 -9.75 -22.54
N ASN A 346 -5.92 -8.93 -23.32
CA ASN A 346 -5.34 -9.34 -24.60
C ASN A 346 -3.99 -10.02 -24.47
N ASN A 347 -3.28 -9.92 -23.35
CA ASN A 347 -1.99 -10.57 -23.15
C ASN A 347 -2.08 -11.77 -22.20
N LEU A 348 -2.26 -11.53 -20.89
CA LEU A 348 -2.37 -12.62 -19.91
C LEU A 348 -3.62 -13.51 -20.15
N GLY A 349 -4.79 -12.90 -20.33
CA GLY A 349 -6.05 -13.62 -20.57
C GLY A 349 -6.00 -14.42 -21.87
N ASN A 350 -5.38 -13.88 -22.92
CA ASN A 350 -5.17 -14.60 -24.17
C ASN A 350 -4.25 -15.82 -23.99
N LEU A 351 -3.15 -15.68 -23.24
CA LEU A 351 -2.24 -16.79 -22.95
C LEU A 351 -2.96 -17.90 -22.18
N VAL A 352 -3.76 -17.55 -21.15
CA VAL A 352 -4.58 -18.53 -20.41
C VAL A 352 -5.51 -19.29 -21.35
N ASN A 353 -6.32 -18.56 -22.14
CA ASN A 353 -7.28 -19.18 -23.05
C ASN A 353 -6.61 -20.09 -24.09
N ARG A 354 -5.49 -19.64 -24.69
CA ARG A 354 -4.75 -20.44 -25.67
C ARG A 354 -4.18 -21.70 -25.02
N THR A 355 -3.58 -21.60 -23.86
CA THR A 355 -2.99 -22.75 -23.14
C THR A 355 -4.07 -23.79 -22.84
N LEU A 356 -5.20 -23.39 -22.25
CA LEU A 356 -6.28 -24.32 -21.89
C LEU A 356 -6.93 -24.96 -23.15
N ASN A 357 -7.31 -24.15 -24.14
CA ASN A 357 -7.95 -24.63 -25.36
C ASN A 357 -7.08 -25.58 -26.16
N MET A 358 -5.78 -25.28 -26.32
CA MET A 358 -4.88 -26.13 -27.07
C MET A 358 -4.55 -27.41 -26.32
N THR A 359 -4.35 -27.36 -25.00
CA THR A 359 -4.16 -28.56 -24.18
C THR A 359 -5.40 -29.46 -24.23
N THR A 360 -6.58 -28.89 -24.11
CA THR A 360 -7.85 -29.66 -24.24
C THR A 360 -7.97 -30.29 -25.61
N ARG A 361 -7.73 -29.52 -26.69
CA ARG A 361 -7.93 -29.97 -28.06
C ARG A 361 -6.91 -31.01 -28.53
N PHE A 362 -5.64 -30.85 -28.17
CA PHE A 362 -4.55 -31.62 -28.75
C PHE A 362 -3.88 -32.62 -27.79
N ALA A 363 -4.20 -32.53 -26.49
CA ALA A 363 -3.68 -33.43 -25.46
C ALA A 363 -4.77 -34.00 -24.55
N GLY A 364 -6.04 -34.00 -24.99
CA GLY A 364 -7.16 -34.58 -24.22
C GLY A 364 -7.38 -33.93 -22.86
N GLY A 365 -6.99 -32.66 -22.68
CA GLY A 365 -7.11 -31.93 -21.42
C GLY A 365 -6.06 -32.25 -20.37
N THR A 366 -4.98 -32.95 -20.73
CA THR A 366 -3.88 -33.27 -19.81
C THR A 366 -2.60 -32.60 -20.30
N VAL A 367 -1.87 -31.91 -19.43
CA VAL A 367 -0.59 -31.30 -19.77
C VAL A 367 0.43 -32.40 -20.06
N PRO A 368 0.99 -32.48 -21.30
CA PRO A 368 1.93 -33.53 -21.63
C PRO A 368 3.30 -33.31 -20.99
N THR A 369 4.09 -34.38 -20.91
CA THR A 369 5.51 -34.26 -20.60
C THR A 369 6.24 -33.64 -21.78
N ALA A 370 7.07 -32.62 -21.53
CA ALA A 370 7.95 -32.05 -22.54
C ALA A 370 9.01 -33.05 -22.97
N GLU A 371 9.27 -33.12 -24.27
CA GLU A 371 10.38 -33.86 -24.84
C GLU A 371 11.60 -32.95 -25.05
N ALA A 372 12.39 -33.17 -26.11
CA ALA A 372 13.57 -32.35 -26.37
C ALA A 372 13.17 -30.88 -26.64
N ALA A 373 13.83 -29.97 -25.93
CA ALA A 373 13.71 -28.55 -26.19
C ALA A 373 14.55 -28.17 -27.45
N GLU A 374 13.96 -27.39 -28.32
CA GLU A 374 14.63 -26.73 -29.41
C GLU A 374 14.94 -25.27 -29.06
N GLU A 375 15.45 -24.49 -30.00
CA GLU A 375 15.84 -23.09 -29.79
C GLU A 375 14.71 -22.23 -29.21
N PRO A 376 13.44 -22.29 -29.66
CA PRO A 376 12.39 -21.44 -29.10
C PRO A 376 12.07 -21.72 -27.64
N GLU A 377 12.11 -22.98 -27.18
CA GLU A 377 11.93 -23.35 -25.77
C GLU A 377 13.11 -22.89 -24.92
N THR A 378 14.34 -23.06 -25.47
CA THR A 378 15.57 -22.64 -24.78
C THR A 378 15.59 -21.13 -24.59
N ALA A 379 15.28 -20.34 -25.60
CA ALA A 379 15.21 -18.89 -25.52
C ALA A 379 14.16 -18.42 -24.45
N LEU A 380 13.00 -19.06 -24.40
CA LEU A 380 11.98 -18.71 -23.41
C LEU A 380 12.41 -19.10 -21.99
N ARG A 381 13.08 -20.21 -21.80
CA ARG A 381 13.67 -20.63 -20.51
C ARG A 381 14.76 -19.67 -20.03
N GLU A 382 15.63 -19.24 -20.93
CA GLU A 382 16.70 -18.27 -20.65
C GLU A 382 16.12 -16.92 -20.25
N LEU A 383 15.08 -16.45 -20.95
CA LEU A 383 14.36 -15.22 -20.57
C LEU A 383 13.78 -15.33 -19.16
N TRP A 384 13.17 -16.48 -18.81
CA TRP A 384 12.64 -16.69 -17.47
C TRP A 384 13.74 -16.80 -16.42
N ALA A 385 14.87 -17.42 -16.74
CA ALA A 385 16.00 -17.53 -15.82
C ALA A 385 16.55 -16.17 -15.37
N GLN A 386 16.33 -15.12 -16.16
CA GLN A 386 16.61 -13.72 -15.82
C GLN A 386 15.40 -13.08 -15.10
N THR A 387 14.20 -13.26 -15.63
CA THR A 387 12.99 -12.60 -15.13
C THR A 387 12.63 -13.04 -13.70
N GLY A 388 12.70 -14.33 -13.38
CA GLY A 388 12.32 -14.85 -12.07
C GLY A 388 13.13 -14.24 -10.91
N PRO A 389 14.48 -14.27 -10.95
CA PRO A 389 15.31 -13.59 -9.96
C PRO A 389 15.08 -12.06 -9.91
N ASP A 390 14.91 -11.41 -11.09
CA ASP A 390 14.63 -9.97 -11.17
C ASP A 390 13.36 -9.58 -10.42
N VAL A 391 12.27 -10.35 -10.58
CA VAL A 391 11.01 -10.11 -9.88
C VAL A 391 11.20 -10.10 -8.36
N VAL A 392 11.97 -11.06 -7.84
CA VAL A 392 12.28 -11.12 -6.41
C VAL A 392 13.10 -9.92 -5.97
N ALA A 393 14.19 -9.61 -6.67
CA ALA A 393 15.09 -8.51 -6.33
C ALA A 393 14.40 -7.14 -6.42
N LEU A 394 13.50 -6.94 -7.39
CA LEU A 394 12.71 -5.73 -7.56
C LEU A 394 11.66 -5.60 -6.45
N GLY A 395 10.99 -6.70 -6.08
CA GLY A 395 10.03 -6.72 -4.97
C GLY A 395 10.68 -6.39 -3.62
N GLU A 396 11.89 -6.89 -3.36
CA GLU A 396 12.68 -6.55 -2.16
C GLU A 396 13.03 -5.04 -2.07
N ARG A 397 13.03 -4.33 -3.22
CA ARG A 397 13.27 -2.88 -3.35
C ARG A 397 11.98 -2.07 -3.53
N PHE A 398 10.81 -2.67 -3.36
CA PHE A 398 9.49 -2.03 -3.55
C PHE A 398 9.25 -1.53 -4.99
N GLN A 399 9.95 -2.08 -5.99
CA GLN A 399 9.83 -1.71 -7.41
C GLN A 399 8.83 -2.63 -8.13
N PHE A 400 7.62 -2.73 -7.59
CA PHE A 400 6.58 -3.64 -8.11
C PHE A 400 6.16 -3.30 -9.53
N HIS A 401 6.15 -2.01 -9.92
CA HIS A 401 5.83 -1.57 -11.28
C HIS A 401 6.80 -2.20 -12.30
N THR A 402 8.11 -2.20 -12.02
CA THR A 402 9.12 -2.79 -12.88
C THR A 402 9.06 -4.33 -12.85
N ALA A 403 8.78 -4.94 -11.69
CA ALA A 403 8.60 -6.37 -11.57
C ALA A 403 7.43 -6.87 -12.44
N LEU A 404 6.31 -6.15 -12.43
CA LEU A 404 5.16 -6.42 -13.29
C LEU A 404 5.49 -6.22 -14.78
N GLU A 405 6.23 -5.17 -15.13
CA GLU A 405 6.67 -4.93 -16.49
C GLU A 405 7.52 -6.09 -17.04
N ARG A 406 8.51 -6.55 -16.26
CA ARG A 406 9.34 -7.72 -16.61
C ARG A 406 8.49 -8.97 -16.79
N THR A 407 7.55 -9.21 -15.90
CA THR A 407 6.66 -10.37 -15.98
C THR A 407 5.75 -10.30 -17.20
N MET A 408 5.19 -9.11 -17.51
CA MET A 408 4.33 -8.95 -18.69
C MET A 408 5.12 -9.02 -20.00
N ALA A 409 6.39 -8.61 -20.04
CA ALA A 409 7.27 -8.83 -21.16
C ALA A 409 7.50 -10.34 -21.42
N PHE A 410 7.66 -11.13 -20.35
CA PHE A 410 7.73 -12.60 -20.46
C PHE A 410 6.41 -13.21 -20.96
N VAL A 411 5.24 -12.72 -20.51
CA VAL A 411 3.93 -13.15 -21.05
C VAL A 411 3.82 -12.84 -22.54
N THR A 412 4.27 -11.65 -22.97
CA THR A 412 4.30 -11.25 -24.38
C THR A 412 5.21 -12.19 -25.22
N ALA A 413 6.42 -12.47 -24.73
CA ALA A 413 7.34 -13.41 -25.36
C ALA A 413 6.73 -14.82 -25.46
N THR A 414 5.99 -15.25 -24.43
CA THR A 414 5.29 -16.55 -24.44
C THR A 414 4.19 -16.57 -25.50
N ASN A 415 3.41 -15.49 -25.66
CA ASN A 415 2.41 -15.41 -26.74
C ASN A 415 3.07 -15.43 -28.12
N ALA A 416 4.22 -14.76 -28.30
CA ALA A 416 4.99 -14.81 -29.54
C ALA A 416 5.55 -16.23 -29.81
N TYR A 417 5.99 -16.92 -28.76
CA TYR A 417 6.40 -18.33 -28.83
C TYR A 417 5.25 -19.22 -29.34
N VAL A 418 4.03 -19.03 -28.83
CA VAL A 418 2.85 -19.78 -29.29
C VAL A 418 2.59 -19.58 -30.79
N GLU A 419 2.71 -18.35 -31.31
CA GLU A 419 2.57 -18.06 -32.74
C GLU A 419 3.70 -18.75 -33.56
N ARG A 420 4.94 -18.69 -33.09
CA ARG A 420 6.09 -19.31 -33.75
C ARG A 420 5.96 -20.82 -33.83
N ARG A 421 5.54 -21.48 -32.73
CA ARG A 421 5.36 -22.93 -32.68
C ARG A 421 4.13 -23.41 -33.41
N ALA A 422 3.10 -22.56 -33.53
CA ALA A 422 1.86 -22.84 -34.21
C ALA A 422 1.26 -24.21 -33.84
N PRO A 423 0.96 -24.50 -32.54
CA PRO A 423 0.47 -25.81 -32.08
C PRO A 423 -0.72 -26.34 -32.91
N TRP A 424 -1.55 -25.43 -33.43
CA TRP A 424 -2.68 -25.78 -34.32
C TRP A 424 -2.28 -26.34 -35.68
N LYS A 425 -1.02 -26.12 -36.12
CA LYS A 425 -0.47 -26.76 -37.31
C LYS A 425 0.13 -28.12 -36.94
N LEU A 426 0.93 -28.16 -35.87
CA LEU A 426 1.54 -29.40 -35.36
C LEU A 426 0.48 -30.46 -35.03
N GLY A 427 -0.66 -30.05 -34.43
CA GLY A 427 -1.76 -30.95 -34.11
C GLY A 427 -2.51 -31.55 -35.30
N LYS A 428 -2.20 -31.12 -36.54
CA LYS A 428 -2.74 -31.70 -37.77
C LYS A 428 -1.74 -32.65 -38.47
N SER A 429 -0.51 -32.65 -38.03
CA SER A 429 0.55 -33.50 -38.59
C SER A 429 0.52 -34.91 -37.98
N ALA A 430 0.74 -35.92 -38.82
CA ALA A 430 0.93 -37.29 -38.39
C ALA A 430 2.42 -37.65 -38.17
N ASP A 431 3.33 -36.69 -38.42
CA ASP A 431 4.75 -36.89 -38.20
C ASP A 431 5.05 -37.00 -36.69
N PRO A 432 5.74 -38.10 -36.26
CA PRO A 432 6.13 -38.27 -34.85
C PRO A 432 6.96 -37.11 -34.28
N ALA A 433 7.83 -36.50 -35.08
CA ALA A 433 8.64 -35.35 -34.68
C ALA A 433 7.76 -34.10 -34.41
N ASP A 434 6.75 -33.87 -35.26
CA ASP A 434 5.81 -32.78 -35.04
C ASP A 434 4.92 -33.02 -33.81
N GLN A 435 4.53 -34.27 -33.56
CA GLN A 435 3.79 -34.64 -32.35
C GLN A 435 4.64 -34.45 -31.07
N ALA A 436 5.94 -34.75 -31.14
CA ALA A 436 6.89 -34.49 -30.04
C ALA A 436 7.04 -32.98 -29.78
N ARG A 437 7.17 -32.18 -30.85
CA ARG A 437 7.17 -30.70 -30.76
C ARG A 437 5.86 -30.15 -30.19
N LEU A 438 4.74 -30.71 -30.58
CA LEU A 438 3.43 -30.32 -30.04
C LEU A 438 3.37 -30.56 -28.55
N ARG A 439 3.73 -31.75 -28.04
CA ARG A 439 3.78 -32.06 -26.60
C ARG A 439 4.66 -31.09 -25.85
N THR A 440 5.85 -30.81 -26.38
CA THR A 440 6.81 -29.86 -25.79
C THR A 440 6.23 -28.45 -25.79
N ALA A 441 5.55 -28.03 -26.87
CA ALA A 441 4.93 -26.70 -26.94
C ALA A 441 3.81 -26.51 -25.89
N LEU A 442 2.92 -27.49 -25.73
CA LEU A 442 1.83 -27.45 -24.75
C LEU A 442 2.35 -27.43 -23.32
N ALA A 443 3.35 -28.27 -23.02
CA ALA A 443 4.00 -28.28 -21.70
C ALA A 443 4.69 -26.94 -21.40
N THR A 444 5.38 -26.37 -22.38
CA THR A 444 6.08 -25.07 -22.27
C THR A 444 5.10 -23.92 -22.04
N MET A 445 3.97 -23.88 -22.77
CA MET A 445 2.91 -22.87 -22.57
C MET A 445 2.33 -22.94 -21.16
N ALA A 446 2.01 -24.15 -20.68
CA ALA A 446 1.44 -24.34 -19.35
C ALA A 446 2.43 -23.92 -18.25
N GLU A 447 3.70 -24.30 -18.39
CA GLU A 447 4.74 -23.94 -17.41
C GLU A 447 5.04 -22.44 -17.42
N ALA A 448 5.14 -21.80 -18.58
CA ALA A 448 5.34 -20.36 -18.69
C ALA A 448 4.18 -19.57 -18.06
N LEU A 449 2.93 -20.02 -18.28
CA LEU A 449 1.75 -19.42 -17.64
C LEU A 449 1.79 -19.54 -16.12
N ARG A 450 2.12 -20.74 -15.60
CA ARG A 450 2.27 -20.99 -14.17
C ARG A 450 3.29 -20.05 -13.54
N LEU A 451 4.45 -19.92 -14.17
CA LEU A 451 5.55 -19.07 -13.70
C LEU A 451 5.15 -17.58 -13.68
N ALA A 452 4.56 -17.09 -14.77
CA ALA A 452 4.10 -15.70 -14.86
C ALA A 452 3.09 -15.38 -13.75
N VAL A 453 2.14 -16.28 -13.49
CA VAL A 453 1.12 -16.10 -12.46
C VAL A 453 1.74 -16.19 -11.05
N ALA A 454 2.66 -17.12 -10.81
CA ALA A 454 3.40 -17.22 -9.55
C ALA A 454 4.18 -15.94 -9.22
N ALA A 455 4.76 -15.29 -10.26
CA ALA A 455 5.49 -14.02 -10.11
C ALA A 455 4.58 -12.84 -9.70
N MET A 456 3.30 -12.87 -10.08
CA MET A 456 2.36 -11.76 -9.83
C MET A 456 1.35 -12.03 -8.70
N GLN A 457 1.37 -13.21 -8.06
CA GLN A 457 0.30 -13.62 -7.13
C GLN A 457 0.12 -12.73 -5.90
N HIS A 458 1.13 -11.97 -5.49
CA HIS A 458 1.00 -10.97 -4.43
C HIS A 458 0.24 -9.71 -4.88
N VAL A 459 0.22 -9.43 -6.18
CA VAL A 459 -0.52 -8.30 -6.77
C VAL A 459 -1.93 -8.71 -7.17
N ILE A 460 -2.10 -9.86 -7.84
CA ILE A 460 -3.37 -10.36 -8.40
C ILE A 460 -3.74 -11.75 -7.81
N PRO A 461 -3.95 -11.83 -6.48
CA PRO A 461 -4.09 -13.12 -5.79
C PRO A 461 -5.30 -13.94 -6.25
N GLY A 462 -6.43 -13.31 -6.53
CA GLY A 462 -7.63 -13.98 -7.01
C GLY A 462 -7.45 -14.58 -8.41
N THR A 463 -6.78 -13.86 -9.31
CA THR A 463 -6.42 -14.35 -10.66
C THR A 463 -5.44 -15.51 -10.56
N ALA A 464 -4.43 -15.38 -9.68
CA ALA A 464 -3.46 -16.46 -9.46
C ALA A 464 -4.15 -17.74 -8.95
N ALA A 465 -5.07 -17.62 -8.01
CA ALA A 465 -5.83 -18.76 -7.51
C ALA A 465 -6.67 -19.43 -8.62
N LYS A 466 -7.36 -18.62 -9.46
CA LYS A 466 -8.16 -19.14 -10.59
C LYS A 466 -7.30 -19.85 -11.63
N VAL A 467 -6.16 -19.26 -12.02
CA VAL A 467 -5.26 -19.87 -13.02
C VAL A 467 -4.65 -21.15 -12.50
N ASN A 468 -4.19 -21.18 -11.23
CA ASN A 468 -3.70 -22.40 -10.62
C ASN A 468 -4.78 -23.50 -10.58
N ALA A 469 -6.01 -23.16 -10.25
CA ALA A 469 -7.13 -24.11 -10.23
C ALA A 469 -7.41 -24.72 -11.62
N VAL A 470 -7.44 -23.89 -12.69
CA VAL A 470 -7.69 -24.40 -14.06
C VAL A 470 -6.48 -25.17 -14.64
N LEU A 471 -5.26 -24.94 -14.15
CA LEU A 471 -4.07 -25.73 -14.48
C LEU A 471 -3.94 -27.01 -13.63
N GLY A 472 -4.86 -27.25 -12.70
CA GLY A 472 -4.75 -28.36 -11.74
C GLY A 472 -3.51 -28.26 -10.84
N HIS A 473 -2.97 -27.03 -10.67
CA HIS A 473 -1.75 -26.79 -9.91
C HIS A 473 -2.05 -26.43 -8.45
N ARG A 474 -1.28 -27.03 -7.56
CA ARG A 474 -1.26 -26.66 -6.14
C ARG A 474 0.11 -26.08 -5.82
N PRO A 475 0.23 -24.76 -5.60
CA PRO A 475 1.50 -24.15 -5.26
C PRO A 475 2.11 -24.75 -4.00
N GLY A 476 3.43 -24.97 -4.02
CA GLY A 476 4.19 -25.39 -2.87
C GLY A 476 4.32 -24.31 -1.80
N ALA A 477 4.82 -24.71 -0.62
CA ALA A 477 4.99 -23.81 0.52
C ALA A 477 6.11 -22.77 0.31
N VAL A 478 7.07 -23.06 -0.58
CA VAL A 478 8.24 -22.21 -0.82
C VAL A 478 8.09 -21.48 -2.16
N TRP A 479 7.71 -20.22 -2.10
CA TRP A 479 7.45 -19.44 -3.31
C TRP A 479 8.65 -19.32 -4.27
N ARG A 480 9.87 -19.19 -3.77
CA ARG A 480 11.07 -19.14 -4.62
C ARG A 480 11.24 -20.39 -5.49
N GLU A 481 10.80 -21.55 -4.99
CA GLU A 481 10.79 -22.78 -5.75
C GLU A 481 9.69 -22.80 -6.83
N GLU A 482 8.57 -22.10 -6.58
CA GLU A 482 7.52 -21.91 -7.59
C GLU A 482 7.98 -21.05 -8.78
N LEU A 483 9.02 -20.25 -8.61
CA LEU A 483 9.60 -19.46 -9.71
C LEU A 483 10.65 -20.23 -10.54
N VAL A 484 10.95 -21.48 -10.17
CA VAL A 484 11.89 -22.32 -10.92
C VAL A 484 11.17 -23.01 -12.07
N TRP A 485 11.74 -22.91 -13.27
CA TRP A 485 11.29 -23.67 -14.43
C TRP A 485 11.55 -25.16 -14.20
N GLY A 486 10.52 -26.01 -14.18
CA GLY A 486 10.72 -27.43 -13.83
C GLY A 486 9.67 -28.40 -14.36
N GLY A 487 8.74 -27.95 -15.22
CA GLY A 487 7.72 -28.85 -15.80
C GLY A 487 6.77 -29.45 -14.77
N ARG A 488 6.43 -28.69 -13.74
CA ARG A 488 5.63 -29.13 -12.59
C ARG A 488 4.19 -29.54 -12.91
N LEU A 489 3.73 -29.23 -14.14
CA LEU A 489 2.35 -29.46 -14.57
C LEU A 489 2.16 -30.75 -15.38
N ALA A 490 3.23 -31.46 -15.73
CA ALA A 490 3.12 -32.70 -16.51
C ALA A 490 2.17 -33.70 -15.82
N GLY A 491 1.18 -34.18 -16.57
CA GLY A 491 0.15 -35.09 -16.07
C GLY A 491 -1.07 -34.38 -15.41
N ASN A 492 -1.02 -33.07 -15.19
CA ASN A 492 -2.15 -32.35 -14.61
C ASN A 492 -3.30 -32.22 -15.64
N ALA A 493 -4.52 -32.47 -15.17
CA ALA A 493 -5.71 -32.18 -15.94
C ALA A 493 -6.00 -30.67 -15.90
N VAL A 494 -6.25 -30.07 -17.08
CA VAL A 494 -6.69 -28.68 -17.17
C VAL A 494 -8.20 -28.59 -17.26
N ALA A 495 -8.76 -27.55 -16.64
CA ALA A 495 -10.18 -27.24 -16.76
C ALA A 495 -10.50 -26.57 -18.11
N PRO A 496 -11.80 -26.51 -18.53
CA PRO A 496 -12.21 -25.74 -19.69
C PRO A 496 -11.77 -24.28 -19.63
N ALA A 497 -11.70 -23.63 -20.80
CA ALA A 497 -11.30 -22.23 -20.92
C ALA A 497 -12.10 -21.30 -20.00
N LEU A 498 -11.39 -20.37 -19.37
CA LEU A 498 -11.91 -19.40 -18.42
C LEU A 498 -11.65 -17.98 -18.94
N VAL A 499 -12.71 -17.17 -19.01
CA VAL A 499 -12.55 -15.73 -19.27
C VAL A 499 -12.21 -15.04 -17.96
N LEU A 500 -10.93 -14.71 -17.76
CA LEU A 500 -10.44 -14.05 -16.55
C LEU A 500 -10.78 -12.56 -16.51
N PHE A 501 -10.66 -11.91 -17.66
CA PHE A 501 -10.82 -10.46 -17.81
C PHE A 501 -11.83 -10.19 -18.94
N PRO A 502 -13.15 -10.18 -18.63
CA PRO A 502 -14.18 -9.92 -19.61
C PRO A 502 -14.09 -8.46 -20.09
N ARG A 503 -14.29 -8.25 -21.39
CA ARG A 503 -14.41 -6.89 -21.92
C ARG A 503 -15.75 -6.30 -21.47
N PRO A 504 -15.77 -5.06 -20.97
CA PRO A 504 -17.04 -4.41 -20.63
C PRO A 504 -17.90 -4.21 -21.88
N GLU A 505 -19.18 -4.48 -21.77
CA GLU A 505 -20.14 -4.33 -22.89
C GLU A 505 -20.40 -2.86 -23.27
N LYS A 506 -20.09 -1.90 -22.39
CA LYS A 506 -20.19 -0.45 -22.60
C LYS A 506 -18.96 0.26 -21.98
N PRO A 507 -18.55 1.41 -22.56
CA PRO A 507 -17.49 2.19 -21.91
C PRO A 507 -17.92 2.58 -20.50
N ALA A 508 -17.02 2.35 -19.55
CA ALA A 508 -17.28 2.44 -18.12
C ALA A 508 -17.54 3.86 -17.59
N VAL A 509 -17.38 4.89 -18.44
CA VAL A 509 -17.58 6.30 -18.04
C VAL A 509 -17.95 7.11 -19.27
N ALA A 510 -19.07 7.83 -19.20
CA ALA A 510 -19.40 8.96 -20.07
C ALA A 510 -18.86 10.25 -19.44
#